data_e43bb975fb692681b702cd3c2b769d03
#
_entry.id   e43bb975fb692681b702cd3c2b769d03
#
_cell.length_a   1.000
_cell.length_b   1.000
_cell.length_c   1.000
_cell.angle_alpha   90.00
_cell.angle_beta   90.00
_cell.angle_gamma   90.00
#
_symmetry.space_group_name_H-M   'P 1'
#
loop_
_entity.id
_entity.type
_entity.pdbx_description
1 polymer ?
#
loop_
_entity_poly.entity_id
_entity_poly.type
_entity_poly.pdbx_seq_one_letter_code
_entity_poly.pdbx_strand_id
1 'polypeptide(L)'
;MMNTQFRGEAIYQAETDVHFPHLTVGQTLGFTARCRTPKNRSPGVTRDQYASHLRDVVMAIFGLSHTVDTRLGNEFVRGVSGGERKRVSIAEVIMNHSMIQCWDNSTRGLDSATALQFVKTLRLACNLAGTTAVVAIYQASEDAINVSFFRKLNIVNCYIDHFIPDL
;
A
#
# COMPACT_ATOMS: atom_id res chain seq x y z
N MET A 1 -1.27 21.44 16.64
CA MET A 1 0.21 21.43 16.58
C MET A 1 0.81 20.23 15.86
N MET A 2 0.26 19.00 15.95
CA MET A 2 0.78 17.84 15.18
C MET A 2 0.75 18.03 13.65
N ASN A 3 -0.19 18.79 13.13
CA ASN A 3 -0.44 18.91 11.67
C ASN A 3 0.58 19.76 10.90
N THR A 4 1.44 20.51 11.57
CA THR A 4 2.47 21.36 10.93
C THR A 4 3.87 20.79 11.07
N GLN A 5 4.21 20.17 12.19
CA GLN A 5 5.53 19.61 12.45
C GLN A 5 5.76 18.23 11.82
N PHE A 6 4.71 17.41 11.71
CA PHE A 6 4.78 16.02 11.20
C PHE A 6 4.05 15.84 9.85
N ARG A 7 3.99 16.91 9.06
CA ARG A 7 3.33 16.88 7.77
C ARG A 7 4.05 15.94 6.81
N GLY A 8 3.36 14.87 6.39
CA GLY A 8 3.92 13.85 5.50
C GLY A 8 4.63 12.68 6.21
N GLU A 9 4.74 12.70 7.54
CA GLU A 9 5.29 11.59 8.32
C GLU A 9 4.24 10.54 8.68
N ALA A 10 2.97 10.89 8.61
CA ALA A 10 1.85 9.98 8.79
C ALA A 10 0.97 9.95 7.53
N ILE A 11 0.55 8.76 7.10
CA ILE A 11 -0.36 8.54 5.99
C ILE A 11 -1.51 7.64 6.43
N TYR A 12 -2.71 7.94 5.92
CA TYR A 12 -3.90 7.13 6.10
C TYR A 12 -4.37 6.60 4.75
N GLN A 13 -4.53 5.29 4.66
CA GLN A 13 -5.13 4.62 3.51
C GLN A 13 -6.56 4.23 3.87
N ALA A 14 -7.50 4.89 3.22
CA ALA A 14 -8.92 4.58 3.37
C ALA A 14 -9.29 3.24 2.72
N GLU A 15 -10.42 2.69 3.17
CA GLU A 15 -10.99 1.47 2.59
C GLU A 15 -11.32 1.63 1.10
N THR A 16 -11.81 2.83 0.71
CA THR A 16 -12.25 3.11 -0.66
C THR A 16 -11.09 3.57 -1.54
N ASP A 17 -10.94 2.94 -2.69
CA ASP A 17 -9.91 3.31 -3.67
C ASP A 17 -10.42 4.46 -4.57
N VAL A 18 -9.70 5.57 -4.57
CA VAL A 18 -10.00 6.73 -5.41
C VAL A 18 -8.85 7.00 -6.34
N HIS A 19 -9.07 6.81 -7.65
CA HIS A 19 -8.06 7.01 -8.69
C HIS A 19 -8.62 7.80 -9.87
N PHE A 20 -7.74 8.37 -10.68
CA PHE A 20 -8.10 8.95 -11.97
C PHE A 20 -8.30 7.83 -13.00
N PRO A 21 -9.54 7.57 -13.46
CA PRO A 21 -9.85 6.36 -14.23
C PRO A 21 -9.20 6.30 -15.61
N HIS A 22 -8.84 7.45 -16.18
CA HIS A 22 -8.21 7.54 -17.50
C HIS A 22 -6.68 7.39 -17.47
N LEU A 23 -6.05 7.50 -16.30
CA LEU A 23 -4.62 7.26 -16.18
C LEU A 23 -4.31 5.76 -16.19
N THR A 24 -3.14 5.41 -16.73
CA THR A 24 -2.65 4.04 -16.63
C THR A 24 -2.05 3.77 -15.24
N VAL A 25 -1.91 2.50 -14.89
CA VAL A 25 -1.22 2.07 -13.66
C VAL A 25 0.20 2.64 -13.63
N GLY A 26 0.93 2.53 -14.75
CA GLY A 26 2.29 3.06 -14.86
C GLY A 26 2.37 4.58 -14.71
N GLN A 27 1.38 5.32 -15.21
CA GLN A 27 1.31 6.79 -15.05
C GLN A 27 1.06 7.18 -13.59
N THR A 28 0.11 6.53 -12.93
CA THR A 28 -0.26 6.80 -11.52
C THR A 28 0.91 6.50 -10.60
N LEU A 29 1.46 5.30 -10.66
CA LEU A 29 2.61 4.91 -9.83
C LEU A 29 3.88 5.69 -10.19
N GLY A 30 4.09 6.02 -11.47
CA GLY A 30 5.20 6.86 -11.92
C GLY A 30 5.12 8.29 -11.38
N PHE A 31 3.92 8.86 -11.30
CA PHE A 31 3.71 10.16 -10.67
C PHE A 31 4.07 10.13 -9.18
N THR A 32 3.56 9.14 -8.45
CA THR A 32 3.85 8.96 -7.02
C THR A 32 5.36 8.77 -6.79
N ALA A 33 6.01 7.92 -7.58
CA ALA A 33 7.46 7.70 -7.51
C ALA A 33 8.26 9.00 -7.72
N ARG A 34 7.89 9.82 -8.72
CA ARG A 34 8.52 11.11 -8.96
C ARG A 34 8.35 12.08 -7.80
N CYS A 35 7.16 12.15 -7.21
CA CYS A 35 6.90 13.01 -6.04
C CYS A 35 7.75 12.61 -4.83
N ARG A 36 8.05 11.33 -4.69
CA ARG A 36 8.78 10.76 -3.54
C ARG A 36 10.27 10.52 -3.80
N THR A 37 10.76 10.83 -4.98
CA THR A 37 12.19 10.70 -5.29
C THR A 37 13.02 11.61 -4.39
N PRO A 38 13.98 11.07 -3.61
CA PRO A 38 14.81 11.83 -2.69
C PRO A 38 15.74 12.79 -3.45
N LYS A 39 16.14 13.90 -2.77
CA LYS A 39 17.14 14.83 -3.32
C LYS A 39 18.52 14.17 -3.41
N ASN A 40 18.93 13.44 -2.38
CA ASN A 40 20.19 12.72 -2.33
C ASN A 40 20.02 11.35 -2.95
N ARG A 41 20.54 11.16 -4.14
CA ARG A 41 20.55 9.91 -4.92
C ARG A 41 21.99 9.48 -5.17
N SER A 42 22.17 8.25 -5.56
CA SER A 42 23.49 7.75 -6.00
C SER A 42 24.05 8.61 -7.14
N PRO A 43 25.36 8.88 -7.14
CA PRO A 43 25.99 9.66 -8.21
C PRO A 43 25.65 9.09 -9.61
N GLY A 44 25.28 9.96 -10.55
CA GLY A 44 24.94 9.57 -11.91
C GLY A 44 23.50 9.11 -12.12
N VAL A 45 22.69 8.94 -11.08
CA VAL A 45 21.26 8.53 -11.21
C VAL A 45 20.39 9.78 -11.30
N THR A 46 19.68 9.94 -12.43
CA THR A 46 18.71 11.03 -12.61
C THR A 46 17.43 10.78 -11.80
N ARG A 47 16.65 11.84 -11.60
CA ARG A 47 15.35 11.74 -10.91
C ARG A 47 14.40 10.77 -11.63
N ASP A 48 14.35 10.85 -12.95
CA ASP A 48 13.44 10.02 -13.74
C ASP A 48 13.88 8.53 -13.76
N GLN A 49 15.18 8.27 -13.81
CA GLN A 49 15.70 6.90 -13.69
C GLN A 49 15.37 6.28 -12.34
N TYR A 50 15.56 7.04 -11.25
CA TYR A 50 15.20 6.57 -9.92
C TYR A 50 13.70 6.28 -9.80
N ALA A 51 12.86 7.22 -10.25
CA ALA A 51 11.41 7.09 -10.18
C ALA A 51 10.89 5.91 -11.02
N SER A 52 11.43 5.72 -12.24
CA SER A 52 11.06 4.59 -13.08
C SER A 52 11.46 3.26 -12.44
N HIS A 53 12.67 3.18 -11.90
CA HIS A 53 13.13 1.98 -11.21
C HIS A 53 12.27 1.65 -9.97
N LEU A 54 11.97 2.65 -9.13
CA LEU A 54 11.11 2.47 -7.97
C LEU A 54 9.71 1.98 -8.36
N ARG A 55 9.10 2.60 -9.40
CA ARG A 55 7.82 2.14 -9.94
C ARG A 55 7.87 0.68 -10.36
N ASP A 56 8.87 0.30 -11.14
CA ASP A 56 8.96 -1.04 -11.72
C ASP A 56 9.20 -2.11 -10.63
N VAL A 57 10.01 -1.80 -9.63
CA VAL A 57 10.21 -2.69 -8.47
C VAL A 57 8.92 -2.88 -7.68
N VAL A 58 8.20 -1.79 -7.38
CA VAL A 58 6.95 -1.88 -6.63
C VAL A 58 5.88 -2.61 -7.45
N MET A 59 5.78 -2.35 -8.75
CA MET A 59 4.87 -3.08 -9.64
C MET A 59 5.17 -4.59 -9.65
N ALA A 60 6.44 -4.97 -9.66
CA ALA A 60 6.84 -6.38 -9.60
C ALA A 60 6.45 -7.04 -8.27
N ILE A 61 6.66 -6.35 -7.13
CA ILE A 61 6.29 -6.84 -5.80
C ILE A 61 4.79 -7.15 -5.71
N PHE A 62 3.95 -6.29 -6.29
CA PHE A 62 2.49 -6.44 -6.27
C PHE A 62 1.90 -7.21 -7.46
N GLY A 63 2.74 -7.77 -8.34
CA GLY A 63 2.28 -8.51 -9.51
C GLY A 63 1.49 -7.65 -10.49
N LEU A 64 1.86 -6.37 -10.65
CA LEU A 64 1.21 -5.38 -11.51
C LEU A 64 1.98 -5.10 -12.81
N SER A 65 3.12 -5.73 -13.04
CA SER A 65 3.99 -5.42 -14.20
C SER A 65 3.28 -5.56 -15.55
N HIS A 66 2.33 -6.50 -15.66
CA HIS A 66 1.56 -6.72 -16.87
C HIS A 66 0.49 -5.64 -17.14
N THR A 67 0.21 -4.77 -16.16
CA THR A 67 -0.85 -3.73 -16.24
C THR A 67 -0.30 -2.33 -16.49
N VAL A 68 1.00 -2.18 -16.74
CA VAL A 68 1.68 -0.87 -16.83
C VAL A 68 0.97 0.13 -17.75
N ASP A 69 0.50 -0.34 -18.90
CA ASP A 69 -0.19 0.48 -19.92
C ASP A 69 -1.73 0.36 -19.82
N THR A 70 -2.24 -0.40 -18.83
CA THR A 70 -3.67 -0.56 -18.63
C THR A 70 -4.22 0.59 -17.79
N ARG A 71 -5.39 1.13 -18.18
CA ARG A 71 -6.07 2.18 -17.43
C ARG A 71 -6.56 1.65 -16.09
N LEU A 72 -6.57 2.51 -15.08
CA LEU A 72 -7.14 2.17 -13.77
C LEU A 72 -8.64 1.90 -13.85
N GLY A 73 -9.36 2.71 -14.61
CA GLY A 73 -10.79 2.53 -14.82
C GLY A 73 -11.63 2.82 -13.58
N ASN A 74 -12.94 2.77 -13.77
CA ASN A 74 -13.98 2.86 -12.75
C ASN A 74 -15.23 2.14 -13.25
N GLU A 75 -16.40 2.44 -12.68
CA GLU A 75 -17.69 1.86 -13.12
C GLU A 75 -18.04 2.17 -14.58
N PHE A 76 -17.56 3.31 -15.12
CA PHE A 76 -17.86 3.79 -16.48
C PHE A 76 -16.72 3.57 -17.46
N VAL A 77 -15.49 3.49 -16.99
CA VAL A 77 -14.29 3.34 -17.81
C VAL A 77 -13.67 1.99 -17.54
N ARG A 78 -13.61 1.15 -18.58
CA ARG A 78 -12.96 -0.16 -18.49
C ARG A 78 -11.48 -0.01 -18.14
N GLY A 79 -11.03 -0.75 -17.14
CA GLY A 79 -9.65 -0.72 -16.66
C GLY A 79 -9.24 -2.04 -16.01
N VAL A 80 -8.32 -1.95 -15.06
CA VAL A 80 -7.85 -3.08 -14.25
C VAL A 80 -8.96 -3.67 -13.39
N SER A 81 -8.78 -4.91 -12.94
CA SER A 81 -9.70 -5.56 -12.00
C SER A 81 -9.75 -4.84 -10.65
N GLY A 82 -10.80 -5.10 -9.86
CA GLY A 82 -10.92 -4.52 -8.52
C GLY A 82 -9.74 -4.84 -7.61
N GLY A 83 -9.26 -6.09 -7.64
CA GLY A 83 -8.10 -6.53 -6.89
C GLY A 83 -6.78 -5.87 -7.35
N GLU A 84 -6.61 -5.65 -8.66
CA GLU A 84 -5.46 -4.93 -9.19
C GLU A 84 -5.50 -3.46 -8.78
N ARG A 85 -6.67 -2.82 -8.84
CA ARG A 85 -6.87 -1.43 -8.39
C ARG A 85 -6.52 -1.28 -6.91
N LYS A 86 -6.96 -2.21 -6.07
CA LYS A 86 -6.59 -2.23 -4.66
C LYS A 86 -5.08 -2.35 -4.45
N ARG A 87 -4.41 -3.21 -5.21
CA ARG A 87 -2.94 -3.32 -5.16
C ARG A 87 -2.24 -2.05 -5.61
N VAL A 88 -2.79 -1.29 -6.57
CA VAL A 88 -2.27 0.03 -6.95
C VAL A 88 -2.37 1.02 -5.79
N SER A 89 -3.50 1.09 -5.10
CA SER A 89 -3.66 1.95 -3.91
C SER A 89 -2.62 1.62 -2.83
N ILE A 90 -2.41 0.34 -2.57
CA ILE A 90 -1.41 -0.13 -1.61
C ILE A 90 0.00 0.26 -2.06
N ALA A 91 0.31 0.09 -3.35
CA ALA A 91 1.60 0.45 -3.93
C ALA A 91 1.91 1.96 -3.80
N GLU A 92 0.92 2.83 -4.03
CA GLU A 92 1.06 4.27 -3.84
C GLU A 92 1.43 4.65 -2.41
N VAL A 93 0.77 4.03 -1.43
CA VAL A 93 1.04 4.30 -0.01
C VAL A 93 2.42 3.81 0.40
N ILE A 94 2.83 2.63 -0.04
CA ILE A 94 4.16 2.07 0.27
C ILE A 94 5.27 2.95 -0.31
N MET A 95 5.11 3.46 -1.53
CA MET A 95 6.07 4.39 -2.13
C MET A 95 6.17 5.73 -1.41
N ASN A 96 5.23 6.05 -0.54
CA ASN A 96 5.24 7.30 0.22
C ASN A 96 6.33 7.34 1.30
N HIS A 97 6.84 6.20 1.75
CA HIS A 97 7.86 6.08 2.79
C HIS A 97 7.56 6.83 4.10
N SER A 98 6.27 7.01 4.44
CA SER A 98 5.86 7.66 5.67
C SER A 98 6.25 6.82 6.89
N MET A 99 6.70 7.49 7.95
CA MET A 99 7.14 6.82 9.19
C MET A 99 6.00 6.11 9.91
N ILE A 100 4.78 6.66 9.82
CA ILE A 100 3.56 6.09 10.38
C ILE A 100 2.56 5.86 9.24
N GLN A 101 2.06 4.64 9.14
CA GLN A 101 1.10 4.24 8.13
C GLN A 101 -0.14 3.65 8.81
N CYS A 102 -1.31 4.21 8.54
CA CYS A 102 -2.59 3.73 9.04
C CYS A 102 -3.39 3.15 7.85
N TRP A 103 -3.73 1.87 7.93
CA TRP A 103 -4.36 1.10 6.87
C TRP A 103 -5.75 0.66 7.33
N ASP A 104 -6.78 1.15 6.66
CA ASP A 104 -8.16 0.83 6.98
C ASP A 104 -8.69 -0.20 5.99
N ASN A 105 -8.96 -1.42 6.50
CA ASN A 105 -9.53 -2.55 5.75
C ASN A 105 -8.93 -2.76 4.34
N SER A 106 -7.63 -2.55 4.22
CA SER A 106 -6.93 -2.54 2.92
C SER A 106 -6.84 -3.92 2.27
N THR A 107 -7.20 -4.98 2.98
CA THR A 107 -7.28 -6.35 2.44
C THR A 107 -8.64 -6.71 1.87
N ARG A 108 -9.65 -5.85 2.02
CA ARG A 108 -10.98 -6.09 1.47
C ARG A 108 -10.95 -6.25 -0.05
N GLY A 109 -11.55 -7.32 -0.54
CA GLY A 109 -11.59 -7.63 -1.98
C GLY A 109 -10.31 -8.25 -2.55
N LEU A 110 -9.31 -8.54 -1.71
CA LEU A 110 -8.17 -9.35 -2.07
C LEU A 110 -8.43 -10.82 -1.73
N ASP A 111 -7.87 -11.71 -2.52
CA ASP A 111 -7.78 -13.13 -2.17
C ASP A 111 -6.80 -13.34 -1.00
N SER A 112 -6.93 -14.45 -0.29
CA SER A 112 -6.14 -14.76 0.92
C SER A 112 -4.62 -14.74 0.66
N ALA A 113 -4.18 -15.22 -0.49
CA ALA A 113 -2.76 -15.23 -0.86
C ALA A 113 -2.22 -13.81 -1.05
N THR A 114 -2.97 -12.95 -1.75
CA THR A 114 -2.60 -11.53 -1.95
C THR A 114 -2.68 -10.74 -0.65
N ALA A 115 -3.66 -11.00 0.21
CA ALA A 115 -3.76 -10.39 1.52
C ALA A 115 -2.55 -10.75 2.41
N LEU A 116 -2.15 -12.02 2.42
CA LEU A 116 -0.95 -12.47 3.12
C LEU A 116 0.32 -11.83 2.55
N GLN A 117 0.43 -11.72 1.23
CA GLN A 117 1.56 -11.05 0.58
C GLN A 117 1.63 -9.57 0.95
N PHE A 118 0.49 -8.88 1.04
CA PHE A 118 0.42 -7.50 1.52
C PHE A 118 0.97 -7.36 2.94
N VAL A 119 0.54 -8.22 3.88
CA VAL A 119 1.03 -8.20 5.27
C VAL A 119 2.53 -8.46 5.33
N LYS A 120 3.04 -9.44 4.55
CA LYS A 120 4.48 -9.73 4.45
C LYS A 120 5.27 -8.54 3.91
N THR A 121 4.75 -7.85 2.90
CA THR A 121 5.38 -6.67 2.30
C THR A 121 5.44 -5.50 3.28
N LEU A 122 4.33 -5.24 4.00
CA LEU A 122 4.32 -4.24 5.08
C LEU A 122 5.33 -4.58 6.16
N ARG A 123 5.38 -5.84 6.57
CA ARG A 123 6.36 -6.30 7.56
C ARG A 123 7.78 -6.05 7.13
N LEU A 124 8.09 -6.39 5.88
CA LEU A 124 9.42 -6.16 5.30
C LEU A 124 9.74 -4.65 5.25
N ALA A 125 8.80 -3.82 4.79
CA ALA A 125 8.95 -2.37 4.75
C ALA A 125 9.19 -1.77 6.14
N CYS A 126 8.42 -2.19 7.15
CA CYS A 126 8.60 -1.76 8.54
C CYS A 126 9.98 -2.13 9.09
N ASN A 127 10.48 -3.32 8.77
CA ASN A 127 11.78 -3.78 9.23
C ASN A 127 12.94 -3.04 8.55
N LEU A 128 12.87 -2.84 7.24
CA LEU A 128 13.94 -2.22 6.45
C LEU A 128 13.98 -0.69 6.61
N ALA A 129 12.83 -0.04 6.52
CA ALA A 129 12.73 1.42 6.57
C ALA A 129 12.52 1.99 7.98
N GLY A 130 12.32 1.14 8.99
CA GLY A 130 12.05 1.58 10.35
C GLY A 130 10.68 2.22 10.55
N THR A 131 9.74 2.03 9.62
CA THR A 131 8.39 2.58 9.67
C THR A 131 7.49 1.78 10.62
N THR A 132 6.39 2.40 11.07
CA THR A 132 5.35 1.75 11.87
C THR A 132 4.06 1.69 11.07
N ALA A 133 3.47 0.51 10.94
CA ALA A 133 2.17 0.35 10.30
C ALA A 133 1.11 -0.11 11.33
N VAL A 134 -0.03 0.54 11.30
CA VAL A 134 -1.24 0.16 12.03
C VAL A 134 -2.26 -0.28 11.00
N VAL A 135 -2.74 -1.51 11.08
CA VAL A 135 -3.60 -2.12 10.05
C VAL A 135 -4.88 -2.61 10.69
N ALA A 136 -6.02 -2.10 10.24
CA ALA A 136 -7.33 -2.66 10.57
C ALA A 136 -7.68 -3.71 9.51
N ILE A 137 -7.92 -4.96 9.94
CA ILE A 137 -8.32 -6.07 9.07
C ILE A 137 -9.55 -6.72 9.68
N TYR A 138 -10.63 -6.81 8.92
CA TYR A 138 -11.89 -7.40 9.40
C TYR A 138 -11.87 -8.94 9.35
N GLN A 139 -11.12 -9.52 8.43
CA GLN A 139 -11.00 -10.98 8.26
C GLN A 139 -9.53 -11.32 8.03
N ALA A 140 -8.77 -11.44 9.11
CA ALA A 140 -7.37 -11.85 9.03
C ALA A 140 -7.27 -13.37 9.06
N SER A 141 -6.48 -13.95 8.14
CA SER A 141 -6.07 -15.34 8.25
C SER A 141 -5.11 -15.52 9.43
N GLU A 142 -5.07 -16.72 10.00
CA GLU A 142 -4.15 -17.06 11.09
C GLU A 142 -2.69 -16.80 10.71
N ASP A 143 -2.32 -17.09 9.47
CA ASP A 143 -0.99 -16.80 8.93
C ASP A 143 -0.68 -15.30 8.89
N ALA A 144 -1.66 -14.46 8.53
CA ALA A 144 -1.49 -13.00 8.51
C ALA A 144 -1.27 -12.44 9.94
N ILE A 145 -1.99 -12.99 10.93
CA ILE A 145 -1.82 -12.65 12.35
C ILE A 145 -0.41 -13.05 12.82
N ASN A 146 0.02 -14.26 12.52
CA ASN A 146 1.34 -14.78 12.93
C ASN A 146 2.50 -13.96 12.34
N VAL A 147 2.36 -13.49 11.10
CA VAL A 147 3.36 -12.61 10.48
C VAL A 147 3.44 -11.26 11.18
N SER A 148 2.36 -10.76 11.77
CA SER A 148 2.29 -9.42 12.39
C SER A 148 2.92 -9.33 13.79
N PHE A 149 3.06 -10.44 14.52
CA PHE A 149 3.32 -10.49 15.97
C PHE A 149 4.66 -9.92 16.46
N PHE A 150 5.57 -9.41 15.61
CA PHE A 150 6.88 -8.90 16.03
C PHE A 150 7.17 -7.45 15.64
N ARG A 151 7.03 -6.57 16.62
CA ARG A 151 7.69 -5.28 16.91
C ARG A 151 7.34 -3.99 16.16
N LYS A 152 6.77 -3.91 14.97
CA LYS A 152 6.44 -2.60 14.34
C LYS A 152 5.17 -2.62 13.48
N LEU A 153 4.53 -3.76 13.36
CA LEU A 153 3.28 -3.93 12.69
C LEU A 153 2.22 -4.23 13.75
N ASN A 154 1.29 -3.30 13.97
CA ASN A 154 0.14 -3.50 14.84
C ASN A 154 -1.07 -3.78 13.96
N ILE A 155 -1.55 -5.02 13.98
CA ILE A 155 -2.84 -5.36 13.38
C ILE A 155 -3.90 -5.20 14.45
N VAL A 156 -4.80 -4.26 14.24
CA VAL A 156 -6.04 -4.14 15.01
C VAL A 156 -7.09 -4.99 14.31
N ASN A 157 -7.40 -6.13 14.87
CA ASN A 157 -8.47 -6.97 14.37
C ASN A 157 -9.80 -6.38 14.85
N CYS A 158 -10.48 -5.61 14.00
CA CYS A 158 -11.84 -5.17 14.28
C CYS A 158 -12.81 -6.31 13.98
N TYR A 159 -13.01 -7.21 14.93
CA TYR A 159 -14.21 -8.03 14.99
C TYR A 159 -15.35 -7.15 15.47
N ILE A 160 -16.08 -6.54 14.56
CA ILE A 160 -17.44 -6.09 14.81
C ILE A 160 -18.31 -7.10 14.09
N ASP A 161 -18.61 -8.21 14.76
CA ASP A 161 -19.79 -9.03 14.75
C ASP A 161 -19.39 -10.43 15.24
N HIS A 162 -19.49 -10.61 16.45
CA HIS A 162 -20.11 -11.61 17.31
C HIS A 162 -19.50 -11.48 18.68
N PHE A 163 -20.15 -10.65 19.46
CA PHE A 163 -20.15 -10.74 20.89
C PHE A 163 -20.29 -12.20 21.28
N ILE A 164 -19.30 -12.77 21.91
CA ILE A 164 -19.44 -14.01 22.66
C ILE A 164 -20.25 -13.65 23.89
N PRO A 165 -21.49 -14.09 24.03
CA PRO A 165 -22.11 -14.13 25.33
C PRO A 165 -21.52 -15.35 26.02
N ASP A 166 -21.18 -15.18 27.29
CA ASP A 166 -20.76 -16.18 28.28
C ASP A 166 -19.24 -16.25 28.52
N LEU A 167 -18.84 -15.33 29.43
CA LEU A 167 -18.08 -15.66 30.66
C LEU A 167 -18.53 -14.72 31.75
#